data_cf2388fb8b8c41cfc123841f8039988f
#
_entry.id   cf2388fb8b8c41cfc123841f8039988f
#
_cell.length_a   1.000
_cell.length_b   1.000
_cell.length_c   1.000
_cell.angle_alpha   90.00
_cell.angle_beta   90.00
_cell.angle_gamma   90.00
#
_symmetry.space_group_name_H-M   'P 1'
#
loop_
_entity.id
_entity.type
_entity.pdbx_description
1 polymer ?
#
loop_
_entity_poly.entity_id
_entity_poly.type
_entity_poly.pdbx_seq_one_letter_code
_entity_poly.pdbx_strand_id
1 'polypeptide(L)'
;VSLLSGIMIYIIIMNRAELNSSLSARFVKALKNEALSLVYQPIYRIEDGQICGFEALLRWKDERLGNISPEVFIPLSEREGLQEDVTLFVINHAIREFIHTAIQNEIFLSVNINPSDLDSEKFRDKLLGLISEYNIPYKTILLEITERQGGDFEGMKIHIDKYKNHGVRFAIDDFGTGYSNLNLVTALDVDEIKIDKSLTSAIGTESLRYDLLPGLHEMFRSIADKIVFEGVETQEQ
;
A
#
# COMPACT_ATOMS: atom_id res chain seq x y z
N VAL A 1 -24.46 34.59 10.05
CA VAL A 1 -24.82 33.16 10.18
C VAL A 1 -25.99 33.09 11.13
N SER A 2 -27.18 32.61 10.68
CA SER A 2 -28.36 32.56 11.55
C SER A 2 -28.16 31.47 12.63
N LEU A 3 -28.83 31.63 13.79
CA LEU A 3 -28.78 30.66 14.89
C LEU A 3 -29.14 29.25 14.39
N LEU A 4 -30.10 29.15 13.47
CA LEU A 4 -30.52 27.90 12.85
C LEU A 4 -29.41 27.21 12.03
N SER A 5 -28.62 27.99 11.27
CA SER A 5 -27.47 27.41 10.54
C SER A 5 -26.35 26.92 11.48
N GLY A 6 -26.13 27.60 12.60
CA GLY A 6 -25.21 27.16 13.64
C GLY A 6 -25.63 25.84 14.30
N ILE A 7 -26.92 25.72 14.65
CA ILE A 7 -27.48 24.49 15.22
C ILE A 7 -27.39 23.33 14.22
N MET A 8 -27.72 23.57 12.96
CA MET A 8 -27.63 22.52 11.92
C MET A 8 -26.21 22.04 11.69
N ILE A 9 -25.24 22.94 11.64
CA ILE A 9 -23.82 22.58 11.55
C ILE A 9 -23.39 21.77 12.78
N TYR A 10 -23.78 22.20 13.99
CA TYR A 10 -23.47 21.46 15.22
C TYR A 10 -24.02 20.03 15.20
N ILE A 11 -25.28 19.85 14.80
CA ILE A 11 -25.93 18.53 14.71
C ILE A 11 -25.17 17.64 13.68
N ILE A 12 -24.81 18.20 12.53
CA ILE A 12 -24.06 17.45 11.51
C ILE A 12 -22.69 17.01 12.05
N ILE A 13 -22.00 17.88 12.78
CA ILE A 13 -20.69 17.55 13.39
C ILE A 13 -20.84 16.46 14.43
N MET A 14 -21.84 16.57 15.33
CA MET A 14 -22.10 15.57 16.37
C MET A 14 -22.47 14.21 15.79
N ASN A 15 -23.39 14.17 14.82
CA ASN A 15 -23.75 12.92 14.14
C ASN A 15 -22.57 12.28 13.42
N ARG A 16 -21.69 13.07 12.80
CA ARG A 16 -20.44 12.56 12.21
C ARG A 16 -19.49 12.00 13.26
N ALA A 17 -19.33 12.66 14.38
CA ALA A 17 -18.47 12.20 15.47
C ALA A 17 -18.97 10.88 16.06
N GLU A 18 -20.28 10.73 16.31
CA GLU A 18 -20.89 9.50 16.78
C GLU A 18 -20.74 8.35 15.77
N LEU A 19 -21.01 8.63 14.48
CA LEU A 19 -20.86 7.64 13.41
C LEU A 19 -19.42 7.16 13.31
N ASN A 20 -18.46 8.08 13.34
CA ASN A 20 -17.03 7.74 13.28
C ASN A 20 -16.60 6.93 14.51
N SER A 21 -17.02 7.29 15.73
CA SER A 21 -16.67 6.53 16.93
C SER A 21 -17.29 5.12 16.91
N SER A 22 -18.52 4.99 16.42
CA SER A 22 -19.14 3.69 16.20
C SER A 22 -18.40 2.84 15.17
N LEU A 23 -17.96 3.45 14.06
CA LEU A 23 -17.25 2.76 12.99
C LEU A 23 -15.83 2.34 13.44
N SER A 24 -15.11 3.20 14.16
CA SER A 24 -13.81 2.84 14.76
C SER A 24 -13.93 1.63 15.69
N ALA A 25 -14.91 1.64 16.62
CA ALA A 25 -15.11 0.52 17.54
C ALA A 25 -15.43 -0.80 16.80
N ARG A 26 -16.16 -0.72 15.70
CA ARG A 26 -16.47 -1.89 14.84
C ARG A 26 -15.25 -2.39 14.11
N PHE A 27 -14.41 -1.48 13.59
CA PHE A 27 -13.16 -1.83 12.93
C PHE A 27 -12.18 -2.50 13.91
N VAL A 28 -11.98 -1.92 15.10
CA VAL A 28 -11.17 -2.52 16.19
C VAL A 28 -11.65 -3.94 16.51
N LYS A 29 -12.97 -4.13 16.60
CA LYS A 29 -13.55 -5.45 16.84
C LYS A 29 -13.30 -6.40 15.68
N ALA A 30 -13.46 -5.94 14.43
CA ALA A 30 -13.22 -6.75 13.24
C ALA A 30 -11.77 -7.21 13.15
N LEU A 31 -10.81 -6.32 13.41
CA LEU A 31 -9.38 -6.64 13.42
C LEU A 31 -9.05 -7.67 14.51
N LYS A 32 -9.53 -7.47 15.75
CA LYS A 32 -9.30 -8.40 16.87
C LYS A 32 -9.91 -9.79 16.68
N ASN A 33 -11.04 -9.86 15.98
CA ASN A 33 -11.74 -11.12 15.73
C ASN A 33 -11.33 -11.77 14.39
N GLU A 34 -10.31 -11.25 13.73
CA GLU A 34 -9.86 -11.69 12.41
C GLU A 34 -11.00 -11.74 11.38
N ALA A 35 -11.92 -10.77 11.46
CA ALA A 35 -13.10 -10.68 10.57
C ALA A 35 -12.85 -9.78 9.34
N LEU A 36 -11.59 -9.45 9.07
CA LEU A 36 -11.13 -8.82 7.84
C LEU A 36 -10.74 -9.90 6.83
N SER A 37 -10.64 -9.55 5.57
CA SER A 37 -10.23 -10.47 4.50
C SER A 37 -9.25 -9.82 3.55
N LEU A 38 -8.51 -10.63 2.79
CA LEU A 38 -7.65 -10.14 1.73
C LEU A 38 -8.24 -10.47 0.37
N VAL A 39 -7.98 -9.61 -0.60
CA VAL A 39 -8.11 -9.91 -2.03
C VAL A 39 -6.75 -9.67 -2.68
N TYR A 40 -6.48 -10.38 -3.77
CA TYR A 40 -5.18 -10.36 -4.42
C TYR A 40 -5.33 -9.80 -5.82
N GLN A 41 -4.72 -8.63 -6.07
CA GLN A 41 -4.73 -7.98 -7.37
C GLN A 41 -3.52 -8.43 -8.18
N PRO A 42 -3.71 -9.03 -9.38
CA PRO A 42 -2.60 -9.50 -10.20
C PRO A 42 -1.81 -8.35 -10.81
N ILE A 43 -0.48 -8.53 -10.86
CA ILE A 43 0.46 -7.65 -11.53
C ILE A 43 1.00 -8.39 -12.73
N TYR A 44 0.89 -7.76 -13.92
CA TYR A 44 1.27 -8.36 -15.18
C TYR A 44 2.58 -7.80 -15.69
N ARG A 45 3.41 -8.64 -16.29
CA ARG A 45 4.57 -8.23 -17.05
C ARG A 45 4.12 -7.81 -18.46
N ILE A 46 4.50 -6.61 -18.88
CA ILE A 46 4.04 -6.06 -20.16
C ILE A 46 4.58 -6.86 -21.35
N GLU A 47 5.82 -7.38 -21.25
CA GLU A 47 6.53 -8.03 -22.37
C GLU A 47 5.85 -9.31 -22.86
N ASP A 48 5.25 -10.08 -21.96
CA ASP A 48 4.67 -11.39 -22.28
C ASP A 48 3.25 -11.58 -21.77
N GLY A 49 2.70 -10.59 -21.05
CA GLY A 49 1.35 -10.64 -20.48
C GLY A 49 1.20 -11.65 -19.35
N GLN A 50 2.30 -12.17 -18.80
CA GLN A 50 2.24 -13.12 -17.70
C GLN A 50 2.11 -12.43 -16.35
N ILE A 51 1.44 -13.09 -15.41
CA ILE A 51 1.39 -12.62 -14.02
C ILE A 51 2.77 -12.78 -13.40
N CYS A 52 3.32 -11.70 -12.84
CA CYS A 52 4.60 -11.71 -12.17
C CYS A 52 4.50 -11.48 -10.65
N GLY A 53 3.33 -11.05 -10.16
CA GLY A 53 3.08 -10.84 -8.74
C GLY A 53 1.61 -10.60 -8.43
N PHE A 54 1.33 -10.50 -7.14
CA PHE A 54 0.02 -10.10 -6.63
C PHE A 54 0.18 -9.11 -5.49
N GLU A 55 -0.68 -8.10 -5.47
CA GLU A 55 -0.82 -7.18 -4.35
C GLU A 55 -1.91 -7.66 -3.40
N ALA A 56 -1.58 -7.79 -2.11
CA ALA A 56 -2.52 -8.15 -1.06
C ALA A 56 -3.25 -6.91 -0.54
N LEU A 57 -4.54 -6.85 -0.78
CA LEU A 57 -5.38 -5.69 -0.47
C LEU A 57 -6.40 -6.02 0.60
N LEU A 58 -6.33 -5.31 1.73
CA LEU A 58 -7.25 -5.50 2.85
C LEU A 58 -8.68 -5.12 2.47
N ARG A 59 -9.63 -5.93 2.92
CA ARG A 59 -11.07 -5.70 2.75
C ARG A 59 -11.78 -5.84 4.08
N TRP A 60 -12.74 -4.96 4.31
CA TRP A 60 -13.61 -5.02 5.47
C TRP A 60 -15.06 -5.09 5.05
N LYS A 61 -15.73 -6.17 5.44
CA LYS A 61 -17.16 -6.35 5.29
C LYS A 61 -17.81 -6.34 6.68
N ASP A 62 -18.47 -5.24 6.98
CA ASP A 62 -19.22 -5.10 8.23
C ASP A 62 -20.58 -5.78 8.13
N GLU A 63 -21.02 -6.43 9.21
CA GLU A 63 -22.29 -7.18 9.24
C GLU A 63 -23.53 -6.32 8.98
N ARG A 64 -23.47 -5.02 9.35
CA ARG A 64 -24.62 -4.09 9.20
C ARG A 64 -24.46 -3.13 8.04
N LEU A 65 -23.23 -2.70 7.77
CA LEU A 65 -22.93 -1.65 6.79
C LEU A 65 -22.50 -2.22 5.44
N GLY A 66 -22.24 -3.53 5.35
CA GLY A 66 -21.74 -4.16 4.14
C GLY A 66 -20.25 -3.87 3.90
N ASN A 67 -19.85 -3.76 2.64
CA ASN A 67 -18.46 -3.50 2.27
C ASN A 67 -18.08 -2.06 2.62
N ILE A 68 -17.01 -1.89 3.40
CA ILE A 68 -16.44 -0.59 3.77
C ILE A 68 -15.17 -0.39 2.93
N SER A 69 -15.08 0.78 2.27
CA SER A 69 -13.90 1.13 1.46
C SER A 69 -12.63 1.30 2.30
N PRO A 70 -11.45 0.87 1.80
CA PRO A 70 -10.16 1.18 2.42
C PRO A 70 -9.96 2.66 2.71
N GLU A 71 -10.39 3.56 1.82
CA GLU A 71 -10.35 5.01 2.02
C GLU A 71 -11.07 5.49 3.29
N VAL A 72 -12.00 4.68 3.81
CA VAL A 72 -12.73 4.97 5.04
C VAL A 72 -12.04 4.36 6.25
N PHE A 73 -11.65 3.08 6.20
CA PHE A 73 -11.16 2.39 7.40
C PHE A 73 -9.64 2.51 7.63
N ILE A 74 -8.82 2.76 6.60
CA ILE A 74 -7.39 3.00 6.82
C ILE A 74 -7.17 4.28 7.63
N PRO A 75 -7.79 5.44 7.34
CA PRO A 75 -7.69 6.61 8.22
C PRO A 75 -8.28 6.40 9.62
N LEU A 76 -9.23 5.46 9.78
CA LEU A 76 -9.70 5.06 11.11
C LEU A 76 -8.62 4.34 11.89
N SER A 77 -7.93 3.38 11.27
CA SER A 77 -6.82 2.65 11.90
C SER A 77 -5.70 3.58 12.35
N GLU A 78 -5.39 4.60 11.55
CA GLU A 78 -4.38 5.61 11.87
C GLU A 78 -4.76 6.42 13.12
N ARG A 79 -6.01 6.90 13.19
CA ARG A 79 -6.50 7.65 14.35
C ARG A 79 -6.54 6.84 15.64
N GLU A 80 -6.79 5.54 15.53
CA GLU A 80 -6.84 4.61 16.66
C GLU A 80 -5.45 4.05 17.01
N GLY A 81 -4.39 4.40 16.26
CA GLY A 81 -3.04 3.89 16.48
C GLY A 81 -2.88 2.41 16.19
N LEU A 82 -3.64 1.90 15.20
CA LEU A 82 -3.70 0.46 14.85
C LEU A 82 -2.96 0.13 13.55
N GLN A 83 -2.17 1.07 12.99
CA GLN A 83 -1.48 0.88 11.71
C GLN A 83 -0.63 -0.40 11.73
N GLU A 84 0.22 -0.54 12.75
CA GLU A 84 1.08 -1.72 12.90
C GLU A 84 0.27 -3.01 13.03
N ASP A 85 -0.82 -3.01 13.80
CA ASP A 85 -1.66 -4.19 13.97
C ASP A 85 -2.36 -4.58 12.65
N VAL A 86 -2.75 -3.59 11.83
CA VAL A 86 -3.30 -3.80 10.48
C VAL A 86 -2.23 -4.40 9.56
N THR A 87 -1.03 -3.82 9.53
CA THR A 87 0.09 -4.33 8.71
C THR A 87 0.46 -5.76 9.11
N LEU A 88 0.54 -6.04 10.41
CA LEU A 88 0.81 -7.38 10.92
C LEU A 88 -0.29 -8.38 10.55
N PHE A 89 -1.56 -7.95 10.61
CA PHE A 89 -2.68 -8.77 10.14
C PHE A 89 -2.51 -9.12 8.66
N VAL A 90 -2.28 -8.11 7.81
CA VAL A 90 -2.15 -8.31 6.36
C VAL A 90 -0.98 -9.24 6.03
N ILE A 91 0.22 -8.97 6.57
CA ILE A 91 1.41 -9.80 6.31
C ILE A 91 1.19 -11.24 6.75
N ASN A 92 0.65 -11.43 7.98
CA ASN A 92 0.44 -12.77 8.49
C ASN A 92 -0.55 -13.58 7.62
N HIS A 93 -1.67 -12.96 7.22
CA HIS A 93 -2.68 -13.62 6.41
C HIS A 93 -2.22 -13.80 4.96
N ALA A 94 -1.63 -12.77 4.34
CA ALA A 94 -1.14 -12.85 2.97
C ALA A 94 -0.09 -13.95 2.80
N ILE A 95 0.87 -14.06 3.71
CA ILE A 95 1.87 -15.13 3.67
C ILE A 95 1.22 -16.49 3.87
N ARG A 96 0.37 -16.67 4.89
CA ARG A 96 -0.27 -17.96 5.17
C ARG A 96 -1.19 -18.43 4.05
N GLU A 97 -1.92 -17.53 3.43
CA GLU A 97 -2.90 -17.86 2.40
C GLU A 97 -2.24 -18.08 1.03
N PHE A 98 -1.20 -17.29 0.70
CA PHE A 98 -0.77 -17.16 -0.68
C PHE A 98 0.67 -17.56 -0.96
N ILE A 99 1.54 -17.66 0.06
CA ILE A 99 2.99 -17.81 -0.17
C ILE A 99 3.36 -19.10 -0.93
N HIS A 100 2.68 -20.19 -0.68
CA HIS A 100 2.93 -21.45 -1.40
C HIS A 100 2.65 -21.31 -2.90
N THR A 101 1.57 -20.59 -3.25
CA THR A 101 1.24 -20.28 -4.66
C THR A 101 2.31 -19.38 -5.27
N ALA A 102 2.77 -18.37 -4.54
CA ALA A 102 3.82 -17.45 -4.99
C ALA A 102 5.13 -18.20 -5.28
N ILE A 103 5.57 -19.05 -4.35
CA ILE A 103 6.80 -19.83 -4.50
C ILE A 103 6.71 -20.82 -5.69
N GLN A 104 5.60 -21.56 -5.80
CA GLN A 104 5.40 -22.56 -6.86
C GLN A 104 5.37 -21.95 -8.27
N ASN A 105 4.92 -20.72 -8.40
CA ASN A 105 4.80 -20.03 -9.69
C ASN A 105 5.91 -18.99 -9.92
N GLU A 106 6.89 -18.88 -9.02
CA GLU A 106 7.99 -17.92 -9.09
C GLU A 106 7.51 -16.47 -9.23
N ILE A 107 6.40 -16.14 -8.54
CA ILE A 107 5.81 -14.81 -8.52
C ILE A 107 6.00 -14.15 -7.14
N PHE A 108 5.89 -12.82 -7.08
CA PHE A 108 6.03 -12.11 -5.81
C PHE A 108 4.68 -11.76 -5.18
N LEU A 109 4.73 -11.52 -3.89
CA LEU A 109 3.61 -11.04 -3.08
C LEU A 109 3.95 -9.65 -2.55
N SER A 110 3.11 -8.68 -2.87
CA SER A 110 3.26 -7.29 -2.48
C SER A 110 2.30 -6.94 -1.34
N VAL A 111 2.77 -6.14 -0.39
CA VAL A 111 2.01 -5.71 0.80
C VAL A 111 2.30 -4.25 1.11
N ASN A 112 1.25 -3.46 1.26
CA ASN A 112 1.33 -2.08 1.71
C ASN A 112 1.72 -2.02 3.20
N ILE A 113 2.69 -1.17 3.52
CA ILE A 113 3.16 -0.92 4.89
C ILE A 113 3.15 0.56 5.22
N ASN A 114 3.06 0.86 6.52
CA ASN A 114 3.36 2.20 6.99
C ASN A 114 4.88 2.34 7.21
N PRO A 115 5.53 3.43 6.78
CA PRO A 115 6.97 3.64 7.04
C PRO A 115 7.38 3.50 8.50
N SER A 116 6.51 3.85 9.45
CA SER A 116 6.78 3.63 10.88
C SER A 116 6.90 2.17 11.29
N ASP A 117 6.34 1.24 10.49
CA ASP A 117 6.45 -0.20 10.77
C ASP A 117 7.87 -0.71 10.57
N LEU A 118 8.67 -0.04 9.71
CA LEU A 118 10.06 -0.42 9.45
C LEU A 118 10.96 -0.32 10.69
N ASP A 119 10.66 0.60 11.62
CA ASP A 119 11.39 0.77 12.88
C ASP A 119 10.88 -0.17 13.99
N SER A 120 9.75 -0.83 13.80
CA SER A 120 9.13 -1.69 14.78
C SER A 120 9.85 -3.04 14.90
N GLU A 121 10.31 -3.35 16.13
CA GLU A 121 10.83 -4.68 16.42
C GLU A 121 9.77 -5.78 16.27
N LYS A 122 8.53 -5.49 16.67
CA LYS A 122 7.40 -6.42 16.56
C LYS A 122 7.11 -6.78 15.12
N PHE A 123 7.11 -5.78 14.21
CA PHE A 123 6.92 -5.99 12.78
C PHE A 123 8.08 -6.79 12.20
N ARG A 124 9.32 -6.39 12.49
CA ARG A 124 10.52 -7.07 12.02
C ARG A 124 10.54 -8.55 12.43
N ASP A 125 10.36 -8.83 13.71
CA ASP A 125 10.43 -10.20 14.24
C ASP A 125 9.34 -11.07 13.65
N LYS A 126 8.12 -10.50 13.44
CA LYS A 126 7.03 -11.22 12.78
C LYS A 126 7.33 -11.53 11.33
N LEU A 127 7.77 -10.54 10.54
CA LEU A 127 8.08 -10.74 9.12
C LEU A 127 9.23 -11.73 8.92
N LEU A 128 10.35 -11.54 9.62
CA LEU A 128 11.50 -12.43 9.51
C LEU A 128 11.19 -13.84 10.02
N GLY A 129 10.36 -13.94 11.06
CA GLY A 129 9.84 -15.21 11.55
C GLY A 129 9.05 -15.97 10.49
N LEU A 130 8.14 -15.29 9.77
CA LEU A 130 7.38 -15.87 8.66
C LEU A 130 8.28 -16.25 7.47
N ILE A 131 9.25 -15.40 7.11
CA ILE A 131 10.22 -15.71 6.05
C ILE A 131 10.96 -17.02 6.37
N SER A 132 11.40 -17.18 7.62
CA SER A 132 12.08 -18.39 8.07
C SER A 132 11.15 -19.61 8.14
N GLU A 133 9.94 -19.45 8.69
CA GLU A 133 8.95 -20.52 8.88
C GLU A 133 8.56 -21.16 7.54
N TYR A 134 8.32 -20.31 6.53
CA TYR A 134 7.87 -20.76 5.19
C TYR A 134 9.02 -20.96 4.19
N ASN A 135 10.28 -20.76 4.61
CA ASN A 135 11.46 -20.81 3.73
C ASN A 135 11.28 -19.95 2.47
N ILE A 136 10.82 -18.70 2.66
CA ILE A 136 10.46 -17.81 1.54
C ILE A 136 11.72 -17.44 0.76
N PRO A 137 11.76 -17.69 -0.57
CA PRO A 137 12.90 -17.32 -1.39
C PRO A 137 13.12 -15.80 -1.42
N TYR A 138 14.36 -15.39 -1.66
CA TYR A 138 14.69 -13.99 -1.89
C TYR A 138 13.84 -13.39 -3.01
N LYS A 139 13.46 -12.15 -2.85
CA LYS A 139 12.67 -11.35 -3.80
C LYS A 139 11.20 -11.81 -3.98
N THR A 140 10.71 -12.72 -3.13
CA THR A 140 9.30 -13.14 -3.15
C THR A 140 8.39 -12.14 -2.42
N ILE A 141 8.89 -11.44 -1.39
CA ILE A 141 8.12 -10.42 -0.67
C ILE A 141 8.54 -9.03 -1.14
N LEU A 142 7.56 -8.19 -1.47
CA LEU A 142 7.70 -6.78 -1.80
C LEU A 142 6.90 -5.95 -0.78
N LEU A 143 7.53 -4.98 -0.14
CA LEU A 143 6.86 -4.04 0.76
C LEU A 143 6.68 -2.71 0.05
N GLU A 144 5.46 -2.18 0.04
CA GLU A 144 5.10 -0.95 -0.64
C GLU A 144 4.97 0.20 0.36
N ILE A 145 5.65 1.30 0.08
CA ILE A 145 5.66 2.53 0.89
C ILE A 145 5.00 3.63 0.09
N THR A 146 3.95 4.25 0.64
CA THR A 146 3.26 5.35 -0.05
C THR A 146 4.08 6.63 -0.07
N GLU A 147 4.04 7.36 -1.18
CA GLU A 147 4.74 8.64 -1.37
C GLU A 147 4.35 9.72 -0.36
N ARG A 148 3.13 9.69 0.16
CA ARG A 148 2.53 10.76 1.00
C ARG A 148 3.17 10.96 2.35
N GLN A 149 3.99 10.04 2.79
CA GLN A 149 4.57 10.07 4.12
C GLN A 149 5.96 10.68 4.08
N GLY A 150 6.02 11.99 4.40
CA GLY A 150 7.28 12.67 4.68
C GLY A 150 7.89 12.14 5.98
N GLY A 151 9.22 12.07 6.07
CA GLY A 151 9.89 11.58 7.27
C GLY A 151 11.41 11.64 7.20
N ASP A 152 12.04 10.97 8.14
CA ASP A 152 13.47 10.74 8.20
C ASP A 152 13.88 9.68 7.16
N PHE A 153 14.21 10.13 5.94
CA PHE A 153 14.63 9.24 4.84
C PHE A 153 15.93 8.50 5.14
N GLU A 154 16.83 9.08 5.92
CA GLU A 154 18.09 8.46 6.32
C GLU A 154 17.85 7.28 7.26
N GLY A 155 17.01 7.48 8.29
CA GLY A 155 16.58 6.40 9.18
C GLY A 155 15.85 5.30 8.43
N MET A 156 14.91 5.66 7.54
CA MET A 156 14.17 4.73 6.71
C MET A 156 15.09 3.87 5.83
N LYS A 157 16.10 4.47 5.19
CA LYS A 157 17.09 3.76 4.38
C LYS A 157 17.83 2.69 5.19
N ILE A 158 18.26 3.03 6.40
CA ILE A 158 18.95 2.07 7.28
C ILE A 158 18.06 0.85 7.57
N HIS A 159 16.76 1.06 7.77
CA HIS A 159 15.82 -0.03 8.01
C HIS A 159 15.57 -0.84 6.73
N ILE A 160 15.36 -0.21 5.59
CA ILE A 160 15.21 -0.85 4.28
C ILE A 160 16.40 -1.78 3.99
N ASP A 161 17.63 -1.29 4.16
CA ASP A 161 18.85 -2.07 3.93
C ASP A 161 18.89 -3.34 4.81
N LYS A 162 18.41 -3.26 6.06
CA LYS A 162 18.33 -4.44 6.94
C LYS A 162 17.38 -5.50 6.38
N TYR A 163 16.19 -5.11 5.91
CA TYR A 163 15.21 -6.04 5.34
C TYR A 163 15.68 -6.60 3.98
N LYS A 164 16.32 -5.77 3.14
CA LYS A 164 16.91 -6.21 1.85
C LYS A 164 17.93 -7.31 2.05
N ASN A 165 18.72 -7.29 3.12
CA ASN A 165 19.65 -8.36 3.49
C ASN A 165 18.96 -9.72 3.77
N HIS A 166 17.67 -9.72 4.05
CA HIS A 166 16.84 -10.91 4.19
C HIS A 166 16.03 -11.24 2.93
N GLY A 167 16.29 -10.54 1.82
CA GLY A 167 15.67 -10.81 0.53
C GLY A 167 14.30 -10.15 0.34
N VAL A 168 13.92 -9.21 1.22
CA VAL A 168 12.71 -8.38 1.06
C VAL A 168 13.00 -7.28 0.05
N ARG A 169 12.05 -7.04 -0.87
CA ARG A 169 12.09 -5.92 -1.82
C ARG A 169 11.22 -4.77 -1.35
N PHE A 170 11.48 -3.59 -1.91
CA PHE A 170 10.72 -2.38 -1.61
C PHE A 170 10.25 -1.68 -2.86
N ALA A 171 9.03 -1.13 -2.80
CA ALA A 171 8.46 -0.25 -3.81
C ALA A 171 8.01 1.08 -3.22
N ILE A 172 8.10 2.14 -4.04
CA ILE A 172 7.38 3.39 -3.78
C ILE A 172 6.06 3.31 -4.51
N ASP A 173 4.97 3.53 -3.77
CA ASP A 173 3.61 3.45 -4.27
C ASP A 173 2.97 4.83 -4.46
N ASP A 174 1.90 4.89 -5.27
CA ASP A 174 1.10 6.09 -5.55
C ASP A 174 1.90 7.28 -6.15
N PHE A 175 3.02 7.03 -6.87
CA PHE A 175 3.81 8.13 -7.41
C PHE A 175 3.02 8.95 -8.42
N GLY A 176 2.93 10.27 -8.16
CA GLY A 176 2.24 11.21 -9.03
C GLY A 176 0.90 11.72 -8.51
N THR A 177 0.49 11.34 -7.31
CA THR A 177 -0.77 11.80 -6.69
C THR A 177 -0.75 13.26 -6.19
N GLY A 178 0.33 14.01 -6.50
CA GLY A 178 0.43 15.46 -6.26
C GLY A 178 1.41 15.86 -5.16
N TYR A 179 2.00 14.91 -4.47
CA TYR A 179 3.06 15.14 -3.50
C TYR A 179 4.45 14.75 -4.02
N SER A 180 4.58 14.49 -5.37
CA SER A 180 5.76 13.94 -6.06
C SER A 180 7.07 14.27 -5.37
N ASN A 181 7.45 13.41 -4.42
CA ASN A 181 8.61 13.61 -3.58
C ASN A 181 9.82 12.93 -4.21
N LEU A 182 10.41 13.60 -5.20
CA LEU A 182 11.64 13.12 -5.83
C LEU A 182 12.75 12.83 -4.82
N ASN A 183 12.74 13.52 -3.66
CA ASN A 183 13.69 13.23 -2.59
C ASN A 183 13.51 11.83 -2.02
N LEU A 184 12.27 11.34 -1.89
CA LEU A 184 12.00 9.98 -1.43
C LEU A 184 12.59 8.95 -2.41
N VAL A 185 12.28 9.11 -3.69
CA VAL A 185 12.73 8.21 -4.76
C VAL A 185 14.25 8.18 -4.89
N THR A 186 14.92 9.32 -4.71
CA THR A 186 16.38 9.42 -4.83
C THR A 186 17.13 9.06 -3.54
N ALA A 187 16.47 9.14 -2.39
CA ALA A 187 17.09 8.84 -1.10
C ALA A 187 17.02 7.34 -0.74
N LEU A 188 15.95 6.64 -1.19
CA LEU A 188 15.73 5.24 -0.87
C LEU A 188 16.21 4.35 -2.02
N ASP A 189 16.91 3.28 -1.67
CA ASP A 189 17.27 2.21 -2.59
C ASP A 189 16.08 1.24 -2.73
N VAL A 190 15.15 1.57 -3.65
CA VAL A 190 13.95 0.77 -3.89
C VAL A 190 14.09 -0.07 -5.16
N ASP A 191 13.39 -1.20 -5.19
CA ASP A 191 13.43 -2.14 -6.32
C ASP A 191 12.37 -1.77 -7.38
N GLU A 192 11.27 -1.16 -6.97
CA GLU A 192 10.15 -0.82 -7.87
C GLU A 192 9.57 0.59 -7.58
N ILE A 193 9.05 1.24 -8.62
CA ILE A 193 8.28 2.48 -8.53
C ILE A 193 6.95 2.24 -9.21
N LYS A 194 5.83 2.45 -8.48
CA LYS A 194 4.46 2.32 -8.98
C LYS A 194 3.93 3.70 -9.35
N ILE A 195 3.59 3.86 -10.61
CA ILE A 195 3.02 5.09 -11.16
C ILE A 195 1.50 5.03 -11.01
N ASP A 196 0.95 5.99 -10.26
CA ASP A 196 -0.49 6.07 -10.00
C ASP A 196 -1.32 6.28 -11.27
N LYS A 197 -2.54 5.77 -11.23
CA LYS A 197 -3.52 5.89 -12.33
C LYS A 197 -3.77 7.33 -12.78
N SER A 198 -3.55 8.34 -11.94
CA SER A 198 -3.72 9.75 -12.32
C SER A 198 -2.71 10.20 -13.40
N LEU A 199 -1.56 9.55 -13.48
CA LEU A 199 -0.58 9.72 -14.55
C LEU A 199 -0.85 8.74 -15.71
N THR A 200 -1.11 7.47 -15.41
CA THR A 200 -1.40 6.43 -16.41
C THR A 200 -2.61 6.79 -17.28
N SER A 201 -3.66 7.36 -16.69
CA SER A 201 -4.87 7.81 -17.42
C SER A 201 -4.61 8.93 -18.43
N ALA A 202 -3.45 9.59 -18.36
CA ALA A 202 -3.06 10.59 -19.35
C ALA A 202 -2.51 10.00 -20.66
N ILE A 203 -2.17 8.70 -20.68
CA ILE A 203 -1.63 8.01 -21.85
C ILE A 203 -2.66 8.05 -22.99
N GLY A 204 -2.20 8.48 -24.17
CA GLY A 204 -3.06 8.62 -25.35
C GLY A 204 -3.96 9.87 -25.38
N THR A 205 -3.76 10.81 -24.44
CA THR A 205 -4.47 12.10 -24.39
C THR A 205 -3.58 13.27 -24.77
N GLU A 206 -4.15 14.44 -25.07
CA GLU A 206 -3.42 15.70 -25.30
C GLU A 206 -3.07 16.41 -23.95
N SER A 207 -2.84 15.67 -22.90
CA SER A 207 -2.54 16.21 -21.56
C SER A 207 -1.03 16.46 -21.40
N LEU A 208 -0.67 17.58 -20.77
CA LEU A 208 0.73 17.82 -20.35
C LEU A 208 1.31 16.70 -19.46
N ARG A 209 0.46 15.96 -18.77
CA ARG A 209 0.89 14.78 -18.00
C ARG A 209 1.42 13.68 -18.88
N TYR A 210 0.82 13.50 -20.05
CA TYR A 210 1.31 12.53 -21.06
C TYR A 210 2.70 12.90 -21.57
N ASP A 211 2.95 14.20 -21.82
CA ASP A 211 4.25 14.69 -22.27
C ASP A 211 5.36 14.50 -21.23
N LEU A 212 5.01 14.40 -19.94
CA LEU A 212 5.96 14.17 -18.85
C LEU A 212 6.34 12.69 -18.67
N LEU A 213 5.47 11.75 -19.06
CA LEU A 213 5.67 10.32 -18.80
C LEU A 213 6.97 9.75 -19.37
N PRO A 214 7.40 10.07 -20.61
CA PRO A 214 8.67 9.58 -21.13
C PRO A 214 9.87 10.02 -20.28
N GLY A 215 9.87 11.27 -19.83
CA GLY A 215 10.93 11.80 -18.96
C GLY A 215 10.96 11.15 -17.58
N LEU A 216 9.80 10.91 -16.99
CA LEU A 216 9.67 10.19 -15.74
C LEU A 216 10.14 8.74 -15.88
N HIS A 217 9.74 8.06 -16.94
CA HIS A 217 10.15 6.69 -17.23
C HIS A 217 11.67 6.57 -17.34
N GLU A 218 12.34 7.44 -18.13
CA GLU A 218 13.80 7.45 -18.26
C GLU A 218 14.49 7.72 -16.91
N MET A 219 13.96 8.64 -16.12
CA MET A 219 14.49 8.94 -14.81
C MET A 219 14.38 7.72 -13.88
N PHE A 220 13.20 7.09 -13.81
CA PHE A 220 12.96 5.97 -12.90
C PHE A 220 13.75 4.72 -13.29
N ARG A 221 13.96 4.46 -14.59
CA ARG A 221 14.85 3.38 -15.04
C ARG A 221 16.29 3.51 -14.57
N SER A 222 16.72 4.70 -14.21
CA SER A 222 18.05 4.93 -13.64
C SER A 222 18.13 4.70 -12.13
N ILE A 223 16.97 4.55 -11.45
CA ILE A 223 16.85 4.54 -9.99
C ILE A 223 16.33 3.18 -9.50
N ALA A 224 15.36 2.59 -10.18
CA ALA A 224 14.71 1.35 -9.78
C ALA A 224 14.82 0.27 -10.87
N ASP A 225 14.79 -1.00 -10.44
CA ASP A 225 14.85 -2.15 -11.36
C ASP A 225 13.57 -2.27 -12.21
N LYS A 226 12.42 -1.85 -11.67
CA LYS A 226 11.11 -1.96 -12.30
C LYS A 226 10.26 -0.73 -12.12
N ILE A 227 9.41 -0.48 -13.13
CA ILE A 227 8.36 0.52 -13.10
C ILE A 227 7.03 -0.20 -13.32
N VAL A 228 6.06 0.04 -12.44
CA VAL A 228 4.71 -0.50 -12.52
C VAL A 228 3.74 0.63 -12.85
N PHE A 229 2.88 0.44 -13.83
CA PHE A 229 1.82 1.39 -14.17
C PHE A 229 0.50 0.87 -13.61
N GLU A 230 -0.16 1.68 -12.81
CA GLU A 230 -1.45 1.35 -12.25
C GLU A 230 -2.60 1.92 -13.06
N GLY A 231 -3.76 1.25 -12.99
CA GLY A 231 -4.98 1.74 -13.64
C GLY A 231 -4.92 1.72 -15.17
N VAL A 232 -4.16 0.79 -15.76
CA VAL A 232 -4.22 0.51 -17.20
C VAL A 232 -5.59 -0.11 -17.51
N GLU A 233 -6.39 0.57 -18.35
CA GLU A 233 -7.78 0.19 -18.63
C GLU A 233 -8.00 -0.14 -20.10
N THR A 234 -7.12 0.30 -21.00
CA THR A 234 -7.25 0.09 -22.44
C THR A 234 -5.99 -0.48 -23.05
N GLN A 235 -6.13 -0.99 -24.28
CA GLN A 235 -5.00 -1.56 -25.02
C GLN A 235 -4.05 -0.49 -25.58
N GLU A 236 -4.53 0.75 -25.69
CA GLU A 236 -3.74 1.88 -26.16
C GLU A 236 -2.83 2.43 -25.05
N GLN A 237 -3.20 2.24 -23.79
CA GLN A 237 -2.38 2.57 -22.63
C GLN A 237 -1.22 1.59 -22.44
#